data_29ff4d298a710d505222d105d713646f
#
_entry.id   29ff4d298a710d505222d105d713646f
#
_cell.length_a   1.000
_cell.length_b   1.000
_cell.length_c   1.000
_cell.angle_alpha   90.00
_cell.angle_beta   90.00
_cell.angle_gamma   90.00
#
_symmetry.space_group_name_H-M   'P 1'
#
loop_
_entity.id
_entity.type
_entity.pdbx_description
1 polymer ?
#
loop_
_entity_poly.entity_id
_entity_poly.type
_entity_poly.pdbx_seq_one_letter_code
_entity_poly.pdbx_strand_id
1 'polypeptide(L)'
;MAVPWRQMTAAAVAGDACLLWMQQDLSKTLIFQCFALLWLVQLVGWAIWRTYIYPHYTSSLRHLPQPDNGHWLYGHRSGLHPGDIGVDAKRWVNSVKHNHFIRYLDFFNKESLLVTSPRAISEMLVSNNYNFPRSFVSRTLVGRYTGYGIGIAVGDEHKLQRRILNPAFSLKHIRQMYPAFWAKGDESALAMAVDSGGAIDVHSKAVCLGLDIMGVTAMGLDFGAVGNENLSLVQAYSQLMAWSVWQDGLLILLQMVMPKRLVSRLPLRRNREIDESLGLIHNVCRQGIRATKKAMAAGTHSRPDICSVVLEAGIDEELLMEQLTTFLFAGQHAISKSLTAVVYALACAPDKQQRLRDELRTRLARFLASEGNERPSYADIDGLPYLNAVIKEALRKHSTGTSSRETKSEIVIQGVRIPRGTTIKLATYATSNDPEFWGDDVDEFLPERWLEGADVNNDVGNGDGRDARIGGASSKYAFMPFMQGPQGCLAVRLYFELGDSEALRPYLGSVYKVVSAGGVVEELGERERERDPLAFVT
;
A
#
# COMPACT_ATOMS: atom_id res chain seq x y z
N MET A 1 -1.89 20.89 -12.30
CA MET A 1 -1.07 22.05 -12.67
C MET A 1 -0.71 22.80 -11.41
N ALA A 2 0.57 23.12 -11.23
CA ALA A 2 1.01 23.96 -10.11
C ALA A 2 0.49 25.41 -10.30
N VAL A 3 0.37 26.16 -9.21
CA VAL A 3 -0.01 27.59 -9.26
C VAL A 3 1.04 28.35 -10.08
N PRO A 4 0.65 29.17 -11.06
CA PRO A 4 1.59 29.88 -11.93
C PRO A 4 2.16 31.14 -11.25
N TRP A 5 2.82 30.97 -10.10
CA TRP A 5 3.32 32.05 -9.23
C TRP A 5 4.11 33.13 -10.00
N ARG A 6 5.02 32.70 -10.89
CA ARG A 6 5.86 33.62 -11.65
C ARG A 6 5.04 34.54 -12.57
N GLN A 7 4.04 33.96 -13.24
CA GLN A 7 3.17 34.70 -14.16
C GLN A 7 2.26 35.66 -13.40
N MET A 8 1.69 35.20 -12.29
CA MET A 8 0.83 36.01 -11.42
C MET A 8 1.60 37.16 -10.79
N THR A 9 2.82 36.92 -10.29
CA THR A 9 3.67 37.96 -9.74
C THR A 9 4.10 38.95 -10.83
N ALA A 10 4.50 38.50 -12.01
CA ALA A 10 4.85 39.36 -13.13
C ALA A 10 3.67 40.25 -13.58
N ALA A 11 2.45 39.67 -13.64
CA ALA A 11 1.26 40.42 -14.00
C ALA A 11 0.86 41.45 -12.92
N ALA A 12 1.03 41.13 -11.62
CA ALA A 12 0.78 42.07 -10.53
C ALA A 12 1.80 43.21 -10.55
N VAL A 13 3.09 42.93 -10.76
CA VAL A 13 4.14 43.96 -10.91
C VAL A 13 3.87 44.86 -12.11
N ALA A 14 3.46 44.27 -13.25
CA ALA A 14 3.11 45.06 -14.44
C ALA A 14 1.89 45.97 -14.18
N GLY A 15 0.88 45.47 -13.44
CA GLY A 15 -0.26 46.25 -13.03
C GLY A 15 0.12 47.46 -12.15
N ASP A 16 0.99 47.24 -11.16
CA ASP A 16 1.51 48.30 -10.29
C ASP A 16 2.37 49.32 -11.07
N ALA A 17 3.17 48.86 -12.02
CA ALA A 17 3.95 49.74 -12.90
C ALA A 17 3.04 50.62 -13.76
N CYS A 18 1.93 50.07 -14.28
CA CYS A 18 0.90 50.88 -14.98
C CYS A 18 0.24 51.90 -14.07
N LEU A 19 -0.09 51.54 -12.84
CA LEU A 19 -0.69 52.48 -11.87
C LEU A 19 0.28 53.62 -11.51
N LEU A 20 1.57 53.34 -11.31
CA LEU A 20 2.62 54.33 -11.07
C LEU A 20 2.83 55.25 -12.26
N TRP A 21 2.70 54.73 -13.49
CA TRP A 21 2.80 55.52 -14.70
C TRP A 21 1.60 56.48 -14.86
N MET A 22 0.42 56.04 -14.44
CA MET A 22 -0.80 56.85 -14.50
C MET A 22 -0.91 57.89 -13.37
N GLN A 23 -0.37 57.60 -12.18
CA GLN A 23 -0.41 58.49 -11.00
C GLN A 23 0.97 58.48 -10.32
N GLN A 24 1.72 59.60 -10.44
CA GLN A 24 3.12 59.70 -9.97
C GLN A 24 3.24 59.85 -8.45
N ASP A 25 2.17 60.15 -7.71
CA ASP A 25 2.19 60.44 -6.27
C ASP A 25 1.52 59.37 -5.38
N LEU A 26 1.60 58.09 -5.77
CA LEU A 26 1.03 56.99 -4.97
C LEU A 26 1.89 56.67 -3.74
N SER A 27 1.27 56.56 -2.58
CA SER A 27 1.97 56.11 -1.37
C SER A 27 2.46 54.65 -1.53
N LYS A 28 3.60 54.32 -0.96
CA LYS A 28 4.17 52.93 -0.97
C LYS A 28 3.17 51.92 -0.43
N THR A 29 2.37 52.28 0.55
CA THR A 29 1.32 51.45 1.17
C THR A 29 0.23 51.12 0.16
N LEU A 30 -0.21 52.10 -0.63
CA LEU A 30 -1.25 51.89 -1.64
C LEU A 30 -0.78 51.00 -2.78
N ILE A 31 0.47 51.17 -3.22
CA ILE A 31 1.10 50.27 -4.23
C ILE A 31 1.13 48.82 -3.73
N PHE A 32 1.59 48.59 -2.49
CA PHE A 32 1.58 47.27 -1.89
C PHE A 32 0.18 46.66 -1.77
N GLN A 33 -0.83 47.49 -1.40
CA GLN A 33 -2.23 47.03 -1.33
C GLN A 33 -2.77 46.65 -2.71
N CYS A 34 -2.49 47.46 -3.74
CA CYS A 34 -2.88 47.17 -5.12
C CYS A 34 -2.20 45.87 -5.63
N PHE A 35 -0.90 45.73 -5.38
CA PHE A 35 -0.18 44.48 -5.69
C PHE A 35 -0.84 43.25 -5.03
N ALA A 36 -1.07 43.33 -3.73
CA ALA A 36 -1.68 42.25 -2.96
C ALA A 36 -3.09 41.90 -3.45
N LEU A 37 -3.89 42.95 -3.77
CA LEU A 37 -5.24 42.76 -4.30
C LEU A 37 -5.23 42.10 -5.69
N LEU A 38 -4.41 42.62 -6.63
CA LEU A 38 -4.28 42.05 -7.96
C LEU A 38 -3.82 40.61 -7.92
N TRP A 39 -2.85 40.32 -7.05
CA TRP A 39 -2.33 38.97 -6.86
C TRP A 39 -3.41 38.03 -6.26
N LEU A 40 -4.19 38.50 -5.28
CA LEU A 40 -5.30 37.78 -4.68
C LEU A 40 -6.40 37.49 -5.71
N VAL A 41 -6.80 38.48 -6.51
CA VAL A 41 -7.80 38.30 -7.57
C VAL A 41 -7.36 37.26 -8.59
N GLN A 42 -6.10 37.32 -9.01
CA GLN A 42 -5.54 36.31 -9.92
C GLN A 42 -5.52 34.89 -9.29
N LEU A 43 -5.16 34.80 -8.01
CA LEU A 43 -5.17 33.54 -7.28
C LEU A 43 -6.58 32.96 -7.18
N VAL A 44 -7.54 33.76 -6.83
CA VAL A 44 -8.97 33.37 -6.75
C VAL A 44 -9.48 32.97 -8.13
N GLY A 45 -9.23 33.80 -9.15
CA GLY A 45 -9.60 33.48 -10.54
C GLY A 45 -8.98 32.16 -11.03
N TRP A 46 -7.69 31.95 -10.75
CA TRP A 46 -7.02 30.69 -11.06
C TRP A 46 -7.62 29.50 -10.28
N ALA A 47 -7.94 29.70 -8.99
CA ALA A 47 -8.56 28.66 -8.18
C ALA A 47 -9.94 28.27 -8.74
N ILE A 48 -10.81 29.25 -9.07
CA ILE A 48 -12.12 29.02 -9.69
C ILE A 48 -11.96 28.30 -11.04
N TRP A 49 -11.04 28.81 -11.89
CA TRP A 49 -10.73 28.17 -13.17
C TRP A 49 -10.33 26.71 -12.96
N ARG A 50 -9.40 26.45 -12.06
CA ARG A 50 -8.79 25.12 -11.83
C ARG A 50 -9.74 24.13 -11.19
N THR A 51 -10.57 24.60 -10.23
CA THR A 51 -11.45 23.71 -9.45
C THR A 51 -12.84 23.57 -10.06
N TYR A 52 -13.29 24.52 -10.85
CA TYR A 52 -14.66 24.49 -11.38
C TYR A 52 -14.70 24.53 -12.92
N ILE A 53 -14.13 25.58 -13.54
CA ILE A 53 -14.29 25.78 -14.99
C ILE A 53 -13.58 24.68 -15.77
N TYR A 54 -12.30 24.41 -15.46
CA TYR A 54 -11.51 23.42 -16.20
C TYR A 54 -12.14 22.03 -16.17
N PRO A 55 -12.44 21.40 -15.02
CA PRO A 55 -12.94 20.02 -15.00
C PRO A 55 -14.34 19.87 -15.60
N HIS A 56 -15.19 20.90 -15.52
CA HIS A 56 -16.57 20.80 -15.99
C HIS A 56 -16.76 21.22 -17.44
N TYR A 57 -15.92 22.14 -17.98
CA TYR A 57 -16.18 22.74 -19.30
C TYR A 57 -15.07 22.55 -20.33
N THR A 58 -13.80 22.47 -19.93
CA THR A 58 -12.67 22.52 -20.88
C THR A 58 -11.77 21.29 -20.89
N SER A 59 -11.92 20.39 -19.95
CA SER A 59 -11.09 19.18 -19.91
C SER A 59 -11.32 18.27 -21.11
N SER A 60 -10.23 17.77 -21.69
CA SER A 60 -10.24 16.78 -22.77
C SER A 60 -10.75 15.40 -22.33
N LEU A 61 -10.83 15.14 -21.01
CA LEU A 61 -11.28 13.86 -20.46
C LEU A 61 -12.78 13.83 -20.16
N ARG A 62 -13.51 14.90 -20.43
CA ARG A 62 -14.96 15.00 -20.16
C ARG A 62 -15.82 13.95 -20.85
N HIS A 63 -15.34 13.40 -21.96
CA HIS A 63 -16.05 12.36 -22.73
C HIS A 63 -16.01 11.00 -22.07
N LEU A 64 -15.17 10.82 -21.04
CA LEU A 64 -15.07 9.55 -20.30
C LEU A 64 -16.23 9.39 -19.32
N PRO A 65 -16.70 8.13 -19.11
CA PRO A 65 -17.72 7.84 -18.14
C PRO A 65 -17.28 8.28 -16.74
N GLN A 66 -18.23 8.79 -15.97
CA GLN A 66 -17.97 9.31 -14.61
C GLN A 66 -19.16 8.96 -13.71
N PRO A 67 -18.92 8.87 -12.38
CA PRO A 67 -19.99 8.73 -11.39
C PRO A 67 -20.91 9.94 -11.38
N ASP A 68 -22.16 9.73 -11.00
CA ASP A 68 -23.12 10.81 -10.77
C ASP A 68 -22.92 11.49 -9.39
N ASN A 69 -23.53 12.66 -9.19
CA ASN A 69 -23.64 13.35 -7.90
C ASN A 69 -22.30 13.77 -7.25
N GLY A 70 -21.43 14.41 -8.01
CA GLY A 70 -20.20 15.02 -7.45
C GLY A 70 -20.50 16.18 -6.49
N HIS A 71 -19.85 16.17 -5.31
CA HIS A 71 -19.91 17.29 -4.36
C HIS A 71 -18.93 18.39 -4.79
N TRP A 72 -19.32 19.65 -4.65
CA TRP A 72 -18.53 20.80 -5.11
C TRP A 72 -17.10 20.89 -4.54
N LEU A 73 -16.86 20.34 -3.33
CA LEU A 73 -15.56 20.36 -2.64
C LEU A 73 -14.86 19.00 -2.68
N TYR A 74 -15.58 17.92 -2.47
CA TYR A 74 -15.02 16.55 -2.35
C TYR A 74 -15.04 15.79 -3.68
N GLY A 75 -15.65 16.36 -4.72
CA GLY A 75 -15.85 15.67 -5.99
C GLY A 75 -16.78 14.46 -5.84
N HIS A 76 -16.36 13.31 -6.34
CA HIS A 76 -17.11 12.05 -6.26
C HIS A 76 -16.73 11.16 -5.06
N ARG A 77 -15.83 11.64 -4.19
CA ARG A 77 -15.37 10.92 -3.00
C ARG A 77 -16.47 10.85 -1.93
N SER A 78 -16.63 9.67 -1.30
CA SER A 78 -17.56 9.49 -0.19
C SER A 78 -17.03 10.01 1.14
N GLY A 79 -15.71 10.13 1.28
CA GLY A 79 -15.06 10.56 2.52
C GLY A 79 -13.69 11.19 2.33
N LEU A 80 -13.12 11.64 3.44
CA LEU A 80 -11.83 12.31 3.49
C LEU A 80 -10.66 11.35 3.74
N HIS A 81 -10.96 10.12 4.15
CA HIS A 81 -9.91 9.15 4.45
C HIS A 81 -9.29 8.59 3.16
N PRO A 82 -7.95 8.46 3.07
CA PRO A 82 -7.30 7.90 1.88
C PRO A 82 -7.72 6.48 1.52
N GLY A 83 -8.13 5.69 2.50
CA GLY A 83 -8.62 4.31 2.33
C GLY A 83 -9.97 4.21 1.60
N ASP A 84 -10.83 5.23 1.72
CA ASP A 84 -12.18 5.23 1.14
C ASP A 84 -12.20 5.08 -0.39
N ILE A 85 -11.06 5.39 -1.04
CA ILE A 85 -10.98 5.28 -2.51
C ILE A 85 -11.16 3.86 -3.03
N GLY A 86 -10.82 2.84 -2.24
CA GLY A 86 -11.03 1.44 -2.62
C GLY A 86 -12.52 1.09 -2.69
N VAL A 87 -13.27 1.51 -1.69
CA VAL A 87 -14.73 1.34 -1.59
C VAL A 87 -15.43 2.14 -2.68
N ASP A 88 -15.06 3.41 -2.84
CA ASP A 88 -15.56 4.27 -3.90
C ASP A 88 -15.31 3.64 -5.29
N ALA A 89 -14.11 3.13 -5.53
CA ALA A 89 -13.74 2.50 -6.79
C ALA A 89 -14.58 1.25 -7.07
N LYS A 90 -14.80 0.36 -6.08
CA LYS A 90 -15.70 -0.80 -6.21
C LYS A 90 -17.12 -0.34 -6.58
N ARG A 91 -17.64 0.66 -5.86
CA ARG A 91 -18.97 1.21 -6.15
C ARG A 91 -19.07 1.75 -7.59
N TRP A 92 -18.05 2.50 -8.05
CA TRP A 92 -18.04 3.08 -9.39
C TRP A 92 -17.92 2.01 -10.49
N VAL A 93 -17.08 1.01 -10.31
CA VAL A 93 -16.94 -0.11 -11.25
C VAL A 93 -18.30 -0.81 -11.44
N ASN A 94 -19.06 -1.02 -10.36
CA ASN A 94 -20.34 -1.70 -10.40
C ASN A 94 -21.49 -0.81 -10.92
N SER A 95 -21.40 0.53 -10.80
CA SER A 95 -22.52 1.43 -11.14
C SER A 95 -22.34 2.21 -12.45
N VAL A 96 -21.08 2.41 -12.89
CA VAL A 96 -20.76 3.21 -14.08
C VAL A 96 -20.42 2.29 -15.23
N LYS A 97 -21.16 2.35 -16.33
CA LYS A 97 -20.79 1.62 -17.55
C LYS A 97 -19.50 2.19 -18.12
N HIS A 98 -18.46 1.38 -18.18
CA HIS A 98 -17.12 1.80 -18.58
C HIS A 98 -16.40 0.76 -19.44
N ASN A 99 -15.33 1.17 -20.13
CA ASN A 99 -14.46 0.27 -20.92
C ASN A 99 -13.06 0.15 -20.29
N HIS A 100 -12.32 1.27 -20.20
CA HIS A 100 -10.91 1.28 -19.78
C HIS A 100 -10.67 2.17 -18.58
N PHE A 101 -11.40 3.27 -18.49
CA PHE A 101 -11.23 4.29 -17.46
C PHE A 101 -12.57 4.81 -16.99
N ILE A 102 -12.66 5.09 -15.70
CA ILE A 102 -13.70 5.92 -15.09
C ILE A 102 -13.03 7.23 -14.69
N ARG A 103 -13.55 8.34 -15.21
CA ARG A 103 -13.14 9.66 -14.80
C ARG A 103 -13.85 10.02 -13.50
N TYR A 104 -13.13 10.55 -12.52
CA TYR A 104 -13.75 11.08 -11.31
C TYR A 104 -13.07 12.36 -10.86
N LEU A 105 -13.79 13.16 -10.10
CA LEU A 105 -13.28 14.35 -9.45
C LEU A 105 -12.90 13.99 -8.01
N ASP A 106 -11.67 14.28 -7.64
CA ASP A 106 -11.11 14.16 -6.28
C ASP A 106 -11.28 15.51 -5.56
N PHE A 107 -10.68 15.68 -4.38
CA PHE A 107 -10.72 16.94 -3.62
C PHE A 107 -10.43 18.16 -4.50
N PHE A 108 -11.19 19.23 -4.26
CA PHE A 108 -11.12 20.46 -5.06
C PHE A 108 -11.35 20.21 -6.55
N ASN A 109 -12.21 19.26 -6.88
CA ASN A 109 -12.52 18.82 -8.24
C ASN A 109 -11.26 18.49 -9.07
N LYS A 110 -10.20 18.00 -8.40
CA LYS A 110 -9.02 17.53 -9.11
C LYS A 110 -9.39 16.33 -9.95
N GLU A 111 -9.27 16.49 -11.26
CA GLU A 111 -9.56 15.44 -12.22
C GLU A 111 -8.59 14.28 -12.08
N SER A 112 -9.13 13.07 -11.97
CA SER A 112 -8.40 11.82 -11.81
C SER A 112 -9.07 10.70 -12.61
N LEU A 113 -8.32 9.69 -12.97
CA LEU A 113 -8.82 8.50 -13.67
C LEU A 113 -8.68 7.27 -12.77
N LEU A 114 -9.69 6.44 -12.74
CA LEU A 114 -9.62 5.07 -12.25
C LEU A 114 -9.42 4.16 -13.47
N VAL A 115 -8.33 3.39 -13.48
CA VAL A 115 -8.13 2.39 -14.53
C VAL A 115 -8.84 1.10 -14.15
N THR A 116 -9.62 0.53 -15.08
CA THR A 116 -10.48 -0.62 -14.82
C THR A 116 -10.15 -1.82 -15.71
N SER A 117 -9.70 -1.62 -16.95
CA SER A 117 -9.48 -2.75 -17.86
C SER A 117 -8.08 -3.37 -17.74
N PRO A 118 -7.96 -4.71 -17.87
CA PRO A 118 -6.68 -5.43 -17.88
C PRO A 118 -5.70 -4.92 -18.92
N ARG A 119 -6.21 -4.54 -20.10
CA ARG A 119 -5.36 -4.03 -21.19
C ARG A 119 -4.73 -2.69 -20.84
N ALA A 120 -5.52 -1.76 -20.30
CA ALA A 120 -5.01 -0.46 -19.86
C ALA A 120 -4.04 -0.61 -18.67
N ILE A 121 -4.34 -1.50 -17.72
CA ILE A 121 -3.45 -1.82 -16.59
C ILE A 121 -2.13 -2.37 -17.09
N SER A 122 -2.15 -3.34 -18.01
CA SER A 122 -0.94 -3.92 -18.61
C SER A 122 -0.09 -2.88 -19.33
N GLU A 123 -0.71 -2.07 -20.18
CA GLU A 123 -0.03 -1.03 -20.94
C GLU A 123 0.62 0.01 -20.01
N MET A 124 -0.06 0.36 -18.91
CA MET A 124 0.42 1.33 -17.94
C MET A 124 1.52 0.78 -17.04
N LEU A 125 1.35 -0.44 -16.49
CA LEU A 125 2.28 -1.00 -15.50
C LEU A 125 3.49 -1.70 -16.12
N VAL A 126 3.36 -2.23 -17.32
CA VAL A 126 4.41 -3.01 -17.98
C VAL A 126 5.07 -2.21 -19.11
N SER A 127 4.31 -1.89 -20.17
CA SER A 127 4.88 -1.29 -21.39
C SER A 127 5.35 0.15 -21.18
N ASN A 128 4.61 0.95 -20.43
CA ASN A 128 4.88 2.37 -20.21
C ASN A 128 5.21 2.72 -18.76
N ASN A 129 5.65 1.75 -17.97
CA ASN A 129 5.77 1.85 -16.52
C ASN A 129 6.44 3.15 -16.01
N TYR A 130 7.56 3.57 -16.58
CA TYR A 130 8.31 4.75 -16.15
C TYR A 130 7.73 6.09 -16.63
N ASN A 131 6.68 6.07 -17.46
CA ASN A 131 5.89 7.26 -17.79
C ASN A 131 4.82 7.55 -16.71
N PHE A 132 4.62 6.60 -15.79
CA PHE A 132 3.66 6.67 -14.68
C PHE A 132 4.38 6.60 -13.33
N PRO A 133 5.16 7.61 -12.94
CA PRO A 133 5.72 7.68 -11.59
C PRO A 133 4.60 7.75 -10.56
N ARG A 134 4.90 7.44 -9.29
CA ARG A 134 3.97 7.68 -8.19
C ARG A 134 3.57 9.15 -8.16
N SER A 135 2.31 9.44 -7.85
CA SER A 135 1.80 10.82 -7.83
C SER A 135 2.61 11.69 -6.85
N PHE A 136 2.65 12.99 -7.12
CA PHE A 136 3.36 13.95 -6.26
C PHE A 136 2.89 13.84 -4.79
N VAL A 137 1.59 13.78 -4.56
CA VAL A 137 1.02 13.64 -3.22
C VAL A 137 1.48 12.34 -2.56
N SER A 138 1.42 11.21 -3.26
CA SER A 138 1.88 9.92 -2.75
C SER A 138 3.37 9.96 -2.39
N ARG A 139 4.24 10.50 -3.25
CA ARG A 139 5.68 10.62 -2.97
C ARG A 139 5.98 11.53 -1.78
N THR A 140 5.21 12.60 -1.63
CA THR A 140 5.43 13.60 -0.59
C THR A 140 4.98 13.08 0.77
N LEU A 141 3.81 12.49 0.86
CA LEU A 141 3.29 11.93 2.11
C LEU A 141 4.00 10.63 2.46
N VAL A 142 3.94 9.63 1.58
CA VAL A 142 4.54 8.32 1.85
C VAL A 142 6.04 8.46 2.08
N GLY A 143 6.75 9.22 1.25
CA GLY A 143 8.19 9.44 1.42
C GLY A 143 8.57 10.12 2.73
N ARG A 144 7.66 10.88 3.35
CA ARG A 144 7.90 11.44 4.67
C ARG A 144 7.86 10.38 5.78
N TYR A 145 6.98 9.39 5.66
CA TYR A 145 6.81 8.33 6.67
C TYR A 145 7.75 7.13 6.44
N THR A 146 8.03 6.81 5.19
CA THR A 146 8.78 5.60 4.81
C THR A 146 10.25 5.85 4.48
N GLY A 147 10.69 7.11 4.51
CA GLY A 147 11.99 7.47 3.94
C GLY A 147 11.98 7.55 2.41
N TYR A 148 13.13 7.91 1.84
CA TYR A 148 13.32 8.10 0.39
C TYR A 148 13.91 6.86 -0.30
N GLY A 149 13.57 5.68 0.20
CA GLY A 149 13.94 4.40 -0.37
C GLY A 149 13.19 4.04 -1.65
N ILE A 150 13.31 2.78 -2.06
CA ILE A 150 12.76 2.25 -3.33
C ILE A 150 11.25 2.46 -3.50
N GLY A 151 10.52 2.56 -2.39
CA GLY A 151 9.07 2.77 -2.40
C GLY A 151 8.63 4.03 -3.13
N ILE A 152 9.47 5.06 -3.20
CA ILE A 152 9.18 6.36 -3.82
C ILE A 152 10.17 6.78 -4.90
N ALA A 153 11.27 6.05 -5.07
CA ALA A 153 12.26 6.28 -6.12
C ALA A 153 11.61 6.23 -7.52
N VAL A 154 12.13 7.01 -8.46
CA VAL A 154 11.56 7.12 -9.81
C VAL A 154 12.63 7.03 -10.90
N GLY A 155 12.24 6.56 -12.09
CA GLY A 155 13.11 6.53 -13.25
C GLY A 155 14.37 5.68 -13.05
N ASP A 156 15.53 6.22 -13.38
CA ASP A 156 16.80 5.49 -13.33
C ASP A 156 17.30 5.25 -11.91
N GLU A 157 16.95 6.13 -10.96
CA GLU A 157 17.20 5.91 -9.54
C GLU A 157 16.49 4.64 -9.05
N HIS A 158 15.20 4.48 -9.38
CA HIS A 158 14.45 3.26 -9.07
C HIS A 158 15.09 2.01 -9.69
N LYS A 159 15.53 2.09 -10.96
CA LYS A 159 16.18 0.96 -11.63
C LYS A 159 17.48 0.56 -10.93
N LEU A 160 18.29 1.56 -10.51
CA LEU A 160 19.53 1.32 -9.80
C LEU A 160 19.28 0.67 -8.43
N GLN A 161 18.40 1.26 -7.63
CA GLN A 161 18.03 0.72 -6.31
C GLN A 161 17.46 -0.71 -6.46
N ARG A 162 16.58 -0.93 -7.45
CA ARG A 162 16.01 -2.25 -7.72
C ARG A 162 17.08 -3.31 -8.01
N ARG A 163 18.11 -2.93 -8.81
CA ARG A 163 19.23 -3.84 -9.14
C ARG A 163 20.04 -4.25 -7.90
N ILE A 164 20.29 -3.30 -7.02
CA ILE A 164 21.06 -3.52 -5.78
C ILE A 164 20.25 -4.39 -4.79
N LEU A 165 18.94 -4.16 -4.69
CA LEU A 165 18.09 -4.80 -3.69
C LEU A 165 17.59 -6.20 -4.10
N ASN A 166 17.41 -6.47 -5.40
CA ASN A 166 16.85 -7.74 -5.88
C ASN A 166 17.55 -8.99 -5.32
N PRO A 167 18.89 -9.07 -5.17
CA PRO A 167 19.55 -10.23 -4.60
C PRO A 167 19.09 -10.58 -3.18
N ALA A 168 18.83 -9.57 -2.34
CA ALA A 168 18.36 -9.75 -0.97
C ALA A 168 16.93 -10.31 -0.88
N PHE A 169 16.15 -10.19 -1.96
CA PHE A 169 14.80 -10.75 -2.08
C PHE A 169 14.74 -11.95 -3.02
N SER A 170 15.86 -12.64 -3.23
CA SER A 170 15.87 -13.90 -3.96
C SER A 170 15.27 -15.04 -3.14
N LEU A 171 14.67 -16.04 -3.83
CA LEU A 171 14.08 -17.20 -3.17
C LEU A 171 15.06 -17.91 -2.21
N LYS A 172 16.32 -18.05 -2.64
CA LYS A 172 17.38 -18.63 -1.81
C LYS A 172 17.50 -17.90 -0.47
N HIS A 173 17.51 -16.58 -0.48
CA HIS A 173 17.64 -15.75 0.71
C HIS A 173 16.42 -15.87 1.63
N ILE A 174 15.23 -15.84 1.07
CA ILE A 174 13.99 -15.93 1.86
C ILE A 174 13.83 -17.29 2.50
N ARG A 175 14.20 -18.39 1.81
CA ARG A 175 14.27 -19.72 2.43
C ARG A 175 15.20 -19.76 3.64
N GLN A 176 16.29 -19.02 3.61
CA GLN A 176 17.21 -18.91 4.74
C GLN A 176 16.62 -18.13 5.93
N MET A 177 15.67 -17.20 5.68
CA MET A 177 14.97 -16.43 6.71
C MET A 177 13.79 -17.22 7.33
N TYR A 178 13.32 -18.30 6.70
CA TYR A 178 12.16 -19.07 7.15
C TYR A 178 12.21 -19.48 8.65
N PRO A 179 13.34 -19.96 9.21
CA PRO A 179 13.41 -20.30 10.63
C PRO A 179 13.10 -19.11 11.57
N ALA A 180 13.44 -17.88 11.15
CA ALA A 180 13.14 -16.69 11.93
C ALA A 180 11.65 -16.35 11.88
N PHE A 181 11.02 -16.45 10.71
CA PHE A 181 9.57 -16.29 10.57
C PHE A 181 8.81 -17.28 11.45
N TRP A 182 9.23 -18.55 11.41
CA TRP A 182 8.60 -19.60 12.22
C TRP A 182 8.72 -19.31 13.72
N ALA A 183 9.93 -18.97 14.19
CA ALA A 183 10.17 -18.69 15.61
C ALA A 183 9.31 -17.51 16.12
N LYS A 184 9.22 -16.43 15.35
CA LYS A 184 8.40 -15.28 15.71
C LYS A 184 6.90 -15.58 15.62
N GLY A 185 6.47 -16.43 14.71
CA GLY A 185 5.10 -16.94 14.65
C GLY A 185 4.74 -17.75 15.89
N ASP A 186 5.62 -18.63 16.36
CA ASP A 186 5.44 -19.39 17.60
C ASP A 186 5.32 -18.48 18.82
N GLU A 187 6.22 -17.51 18.96
CA GLU A 187 6.21 -16.54 20.04
C GLU A 187 4.92 -15.74 20.07
N SER A 188 4.44 -15.27 18.92
CA SER A 188 3.18 -14.53 18.80
C SER A 188 1.96 -15.40 19.13
N ALA A 189 1.94 -16.66 18.68
CA ALA A 189 0.84 -17.58 18.99
C ALA A 189 0.76 -17.89 20.49
N LEU A 190 1.91 -18.08 21.15
CA LEU A 190 1.98 -18.27 22.61
C LEU A 190 1.50 -17.02 23.35
N ALA A 191 1.91 -15.83 22.94
CA ALA A 191 1.45 -14.58 23.55
C ALA A 191 -0.08 -14.43 23.43
N MET A 192 -0.66 -14.73 22.26
CA MET A 192 -2.12 -14.72 22.08
C MET A 192 -2.82 -15.78 22.93
N ALA A 193 -2.22 -16.97 23.09
CA ALA A 193 -2.80 -18.03 23.93
C ALA A 193 -2.81 -17.68 25.42
N VAL A 194 -1.80 -16.97 25.91
CA VAL A 194 -1.74 -16.48 27.31
C VAL A 194 -2.81 -15.42 27.57
N ASP A 195 -3.06 -14.55 26.59
CA ASP A 195 -4.07 -13.49 26.69
C ASP A 195 -5.52 -14.00 26.48
N SER A 196 -5.73 -15.31 26.27
CA SER A 196 -7.02 -15.91 25.86
C SER A 196 -8.13 -15.87 26.91
N GLY A 197 -7.92 -15.19 28.06
CA GLY A 197 -8.99 -14.90 29.05
C GLY A 197 -9.96 -13.79 28.64
N GLY A 198 -9.79 -13.15 27.49
CA GLY A 198 -10.60 -12.03 26.98
C GLY A 198 -10.55 -11.89 25.46
N ALA A 199 -11.16 -10.82 24.95
CA ALA A 199 -11.06 -10.46 23.54
C ALA A 199 -9.62 -10.04 23.20
N ILE A 200 -9.07 -10.57 22.10
CA ILE A 200 -7.71 -10.27 21.62
C ILE A 200 -7.79 -9.31 20.44
N ASP A 201 -7.07 -8.21 20.50
CA ASP A 201 -6.83 -7.36 19.32
C ASP A 201 -5.77 -8.02 18.41
N VAL A 202 -6.26 -8.79 17.44
CA VAL A 202 -5.41 -9.48 16.45
C VAL A 202 -4.55 -8.51 15.66
N HIS A 203 -5.07 -7.31 15.35
CA HIS A 203 -4.32 -6.33 14.57
C HIS A 203 -3.10 -5.80 15.33
N SER A 204 -3.26 -5.43 16.59
CA SER A 204 -2.15 -4.98 17.44
C SER A 204 -1.08 -6.07 17.61
N LYS A 205 -1.49 -7.32 17.85
CA LYS A 205 -0.56 -8.46 17.91
C LYS A 205 0.17 -8.67 16.58
N ALA A 206 -0.53 -8.57 15.46
CA ALA A 206 0.06 -8.69 14.12
C ALA A 206 1.03 -7.55 13.79
N VAL A 207 0.79 -6.33 14.30
CA VAL A 207 1.73 -5.20 14.18
C VAL A 207 3.04 -5.52 14.89
N CYS A 208 2.97 -6.01 16.13
CA CYS A 208 4.15 -6.40 16.92
C CYS A 208 4.93 -7.54 16.23
N LEU A 209 4.23 -8.57 15.78
CA LEU A 209 4.80 -9.67 15.01
C LEU A 209 5.52 -9.18 13.74
N GLY A 210 4.86 -8.29 12.98
CA GLY A 210 5.43 -7.72 11.77
C GLY A 210 6.72 -6.92 12.03
N LEU A 211 6.78 -6.18 13.14
CA LEU A 211 7.99 -5.46 13.55
C LEU A 211 9.14 -6.42 13.90
N ASP A 212 8.88 -7.44 14.70
CA ASP A 212 9.91 -8.41 15.09
C ASP A 212 10.42 -9.22 13.88
N ILE A 213 9.52 -9.66 13.01
CA ILE A 213 9.90 -10.33 11.75
C ILE A 213 10.81 -9.42 10.92
N MET A 214 10.41 -8.17 10.72
CA MET A 214 11.22 -7.25 9.92
C MET A 214 12.54 -6.89 10.59
N GLY A 215 12.57 -6.76 11.92
CA GLY A 215 13.80 -6.53 12.68
C GLY A 215 14.82 -7.63 12.46
N VAL A 216 14.41 -8.89 12.67
CA VAL A 216 15.29 -10.06 12.52
C VAL A 216 15.71 -10.27 11.06
N THR A 217 14.80 -10.15 10.11
CA THR A 217 15.09 -10.45 8.70
C THR A 217 15.77 -9.32 7.95
N ALA A 218 15.47 -8.07 8.28
CA ALA A 218 16.08 -6.93 7.62
C ALA A 218 17.44 -6.56 8.20
N MET A 219 17.65 -6.74 9.51
CA MET A 219 18.83 -6.20 10.23
C MET A 219 19.42 -7.16 11.27
N GLY A 220 18.91 -8.38 11.40
CA GLY A 220 19.35 -9.32 12.43
C GLY A 220 19.04 -8.88 13.87
N LEU A 221 18.12 -7.91 14.07
CA LEU A 221 17.73 -7.37 15.36
C LEU A 221 16.37 -7.88 15.79
N ASP A 222 16.31 -8.50 16.96
CA ASP A 222 15.06 -8.84 17.62
C ASP A 222 14.60 -7.67 18.50
N PHE A 223 13.43 -7.09 18.20
CA PHE A 223 12.89 -5.97 18.96
C PHE A 223 12.15 -6.42 20.21
N GLY A 224 11.65 -7.68 20.26
CA GLY A 224 10.84 -8.17 21.36
C GLY A 224 9.47 -7.50 21.45
N ALA A 225 8.95 -7.02 20.32
CA ALA A 225 7.68 -6.30 20.28
C ALA A 225 6.50 -7.22 20.61
N VAL A 226 6.55 -8.49 20.25
CA VAL A 226 5.52 -9.50 20.57
C VAL A 226 5.34 -9.63 22.09
N GLY A 227 6.42 -9.56 22.86
CA GLY A 227 6.39 -9.61 24.34
C GLY A 227 6.13 -8.25 25.01
N ASN A 228 6.19 -7.15 24.28
CA ASN A 228 6.07 -5.80 24.83
C ASN A 228 5.40 -4.82 23.84
N GLU A 229 4.09 -4.79 23.82
CA GLU A 229 3.29 -3.87 22.97
C GLU A 229 3.52 -2.39 23.30
N ASN A 230 4.00 -2.08 24.51
CA ASN A 230 4.32 -0.73 24.94
C ASN A 230 5.72 -0.25 24.49
N LEU A 231 6.40 -1.05 23.67
CA LEU A 231 7.70 -0.67 23.14
C LEU A 231 7.61 0.67 22.38
N SER A 232 8.57 1.55 22.61
CA SER A 232 8.59 2.88 21.98
C SER A 232 8.56 2.82 20.44
N LEU A 233 9.12 1.75 19.85
CA LEU A 233 9.07 1.52 18.41
C LEU A 233 7.65 1.21 17.92
N VAL A 234 6.88 0.39 18.65
CA VAL A 234 5.46 0.11 18.35
C VAL A 234 4.64 1.39 18.41
N GLN A 235 4.84 2.19 19.46
CA GLN A 235 4.17 3.49 19.62
C GLN A 235 4.53 4.46 18.49
N ALA A 236 5.79 4.52 18.08
CA ALA A 236 6.25 5.37 16.98
C ALA A 236 5.54 4.99 15.65
N TYR A 237 5.43 3.70 15.34
CA TYR A 237 4.70 3.25 14.15
C TYR A 237 3.20 3.54 14.26
N SER A 238 2.59 3.33 15.42
CA SER A 238 1.17 3.65 15.65
C SER A 238 0.91 5.15 15.46
N GLN A 239 1.78 6.01 15.96
CA GLN A 239 1.69 7.46 15.75
C GLN A 239 1.84 7.87 14.29
N LEU A 240 2.77 7.24 13.55
CA LEU A 240 2.93 7.51 12.12
C LEU A 240 1.69 7.09 11.32
N MET A 241 1.05 5.97 11.71
CA MET A 241 -0.14 5.44 11.05
C MET A 241 -1.43 6.16 11.43
N ALA A 242 -1.46 6.82 12.59
CA ALA A 242 -2.63 7.58 13.03
C ALA A 242 -2.92 8.75 12.08
N TRP A 243 -3.84 8.51 11.13
CA TRP A 243 -4.29 9.52 10.20
C TRP A 243 -5.24 10.50 10.88
N SER A 244 -4.91 11.78 10.81
CA SER A 244 -5.81 12.85 11.25
C SER A 244 -6.24 13.70 10.05
N VAL A 245 -7.52 13.65 9.73
CA VAL A 245 -8.09 14.42 8.60
C VAL A 245 -7.69 15.90 8.66
N TRP A 246 -7.75 16.51 9.85
CA TRP A 246 -7.42 17.92 10.03
C TRP A 246 -5.92 18.20 9.97
N GLN A 247 -5.11 17.43 10.68
CA GLN A 247 -3.65 17.67 10.77
C GLN A 247 -2.94 17.30 9.47
N ASP A 248 -3.21 16.09 8.95
CA ASP A 248 -2.58 15.62 7.72
C ASP A 248 -3.18 16.34 6.50
N GLY A 249 -4.49 16.65 6.51
CA GLY A 249 -5.13 17.47 5.49
C GLY A 249 -4.54 18.87 5.42
N LEU A 250 -4.29 19.53 6.57
CA LEU A 250 -3.62 20.82 6.63
C LEU A 250 -2.19 20.74 6.05
N LEU A 251 -1.42 19.69 6.41
CA LEU A 251 -0.08 19.51 5.86
C LEU A 251 -0.10 19.33 4.33
N ILE A 252 -1.06 18.59 3.80
CA ILE A 252 -1.23 18.43 2.35
C ILE A 252 -1.53 19.77 1.71
N LEU A 253 -2.48 20.52 2.25
CA LEU A 253 -2.87 21.83 1.73
C LEU A 253 -1.69 22.80 1.72
N LEU A 254 -0.94 22.87 2.83
CA LEU A 254 0.26 23.71 2.91
C LEU A 254 1.32 23.29 1.90
N GLN A 255 1.53 21.98 1.66
CA GLN A 255 2.49 21.47 0.68
C GLN A 255 2.07 21.72 -0.78
N MET A 256 0.78 21.98 -1.06
CA MET A 256 0.33 22.40 -2.38
C MET A 256 0.74 23.85 -2.70
N VAL A 257 0.91 24.67 -1.67
CA VAL A 257 1.15 26.12 -1.76
C VAL A 257 2.60 26.48 -1.45
N MET A 258 3.21 25.77 -0.49
CA MET A 258 4.55 26.07 0.02
C MET A 258 5.55 24.94 -0.29
N PRO A 259 6.85 25.24 -0.42
CA PRO A 259 7.89 24.23 -0.55
C PRO A 259 7.88 23.26 0.66
N LYS A 260 8.01 21.96 0.37
CA LYS A 260 8.03 20.89 1.38
C LYS A 260 8.96 21.19 2.57
N ARG A 261 10.16 21.71 2.27
CA ARG A 261 11.17 22.05 3.31
C ARG A 261 10.70 23.11 4.30
N LEU A 262 9.83 24.03 3.87
CA LEU A 262 9.25 25.04 4.77
C LEU A 262 8.13 24.44 5.60
N VAL A 263 7.24 23.67 4.96
CA VAL A 263 6.11 23.03 5.67
C VAL A 263 6.58 22.07 6.74
N SER A 264 7.64 21.29 6.50
CA SER A 264 8.19 20.37 7.50
C SER A 264 8.84 21.09 8.71
N ARG A 265 9.27 22.35 8.56
CA ARG A 265 9.83 23.18 9.64
C ARG A 265 8.79 23.96 10.44
N LEU A 266 7.53 23.97 10.00
CA LEU A 266 6.48 24.65 10.76
C LEU A 266 6.29 23.96 12.13
N PRO A 267 6.10 24.71 13.22
CA PRO A 267 5.95 24.18 14.57
C PRO A 267 4.55 23.57 14.80
N LEU A 268 4.14 22.70 13.89
CA LEU A 268 2.88 21.97 13.97
C LEU A 268 3.05 20.71 14.80
N ARG A 269 2.06 20.38 15.63
CA ARG A 269 2.07 19.17 16.46
C ARG A 269 2.38 17.92 15.63
N ARG A 270 1.69 17.76 14.51
CA ARG A 270 1.88 16.61 13.61
C ARG A 270 3.30 16.51 13.04
N ASN A 271 3.94 17.65 12.75
CA ASN A 271 5.34 17.66 12.31
C ASN A 271 6.27 17.09 13.40
N ARG A 272 6.09 17.50 14.67
CA ARG A 272 6.88 16.99 15.79
C ARG A 272 6.68 15.49 15.99
N GLU A 273 5.43 15.02 16.03
CA GLU A 273 5.10 13.60 16.16
C GLU A 273 5.79 12.75 15.08
N ILE A 274 5.78 13.22 13.83
CA ILE A 274 6.45 12.54 12.72
C ILE A 274 7.97 12.55 12.91
N ASP A 275 8.55 13.69 13.23
CA ASP A 275 10.01 13.85 13.33
C ASP A 275 10.57 13.05 14.54
N GLU A 276 9.86 13.01 15.68
CA GLU A 276 10.20 12.20 16.84
C GLU A 276 10.14 10.70 16.51
N SER A 277 9.04 10.24 15.91
CA SER A 277 8.87 8.84 15.52
C SER A 277 9.92 8.40 14.49
N LEU A 278 10.18 9.21 13.48
CA LEU A 278 11.23 8.93 12.48
C LEU A 278 12.63 8.94 13.10
N GLY A 279 12.90 9.86 14.02
CA GLY A 279 14.17 9.92 14.75
C GLY A 279 14.45 8.60 15.48
N LEU A 280 13.44 8.03 16.13
CA LEU A 280 13.53 6.74 16.79
C LEU A 280 13.78 5.60 15.79
N ILE A 281 13.01 5.53 14.72
CA ILE A 281 13.16 4.50 13.68
C ILE A 281 14.54 4.58 13.02
N HIS A 282 15.02 5.78 12.68
CA HIS A 282 16.36 5.98 12.10
C HIS A 282 17.47 5.54 13.06
N ASN A 283 17.30 5.79 14.37
CA ASN A 283 18.27 5.32 15.37
C ASN A 283 18.34 3.80 15.40
N VAL A 284 17.20 3.12 15.36
CA VAL A 284 17.13 1.65 15.28
C VAL A 284 17.79 1.14 14.00
N CYS A 285 17.49 1.73 12.84
CA CYS A 285 18.15 1.37 11.58
C CYS A 285 19.68 1.55 11.63
N ARG A 286 20.17 2.67 12.18
CA ARG A 286 21.63 2.90 12.35
C ARG A 286 22.27 1.88 13.31
N GLN A 287 21.57 1.50 14.37
CA GLN A 287 22.04 0.43 15.28
C GLN A 287 22.14 -0.90 14.52
N GLY A 288 21.15 -1.25 13.72
CA GLY A 288 21.15 -2.45 12.88
C GLY A 288 22.33 -2.46 11.90
N ILE A 289 22.52 -1.37 11.14
CA ILE A 289 23.64 -1.26 10.20
C ILE A 289 25.00 -1.44 10.91
N ARG A 290 25.19 -0.79 12.08
CA ARG A 290 26.42 -0.91 12.86
C ARG A 290 26.64 -2.32 13.39
N ALA A 291 25.59 -2.97 13.90
CA ALA A 291 25.62 -4.34 14.40
C ALA A 291 25.98 -5.32 13.28
N THR A 292 25.34 -5.21 12.12
CA THR A 292 25.62 -6.04 10.94
C THR A 292 27.07 -5.86 10.46
N LYS A 293 27.54 -4.61 10.31
CA LYS A 293 28.95 -4.32 9.94
C LYS A 293 29.95 -4.94 10.91
N LYS A 294 29.69 -4.81 12.22
CA LYS A 294 30.54 -5.39 13.26
C LYS A 294 30.58 -6.91 13.18
N ALA A 295 29.42 -7.55 13.01
CA ALA A 295 29.32 -9.01 12.89
C ALA A 295 30.00 -9.53 11.62
N MET A 296 29.86 -8.83 10.48
CA MET A 296 30.56 -9.17 9.23
C MET A 296 32.08 -9.04 9.39
N ALA A 297 32.58 -7.95 9.98
CA ALA A 297 34.01 -7.74 10.21
C ALA A 297 34.61 -8.76 11.18
N ALA A 298 33.84 -9.24 12.15
CA ALA A 298 34.25 -10.28 13.10
C ALA A 298 34.12 -11.72 12.56
N GLY A 299 33.55 -11.92 11.35
CA GLY A 299 33.27 -13.24 10.80
C GLY A 299 32.19 -14.02 11.59
N THR A 300 31.44 -13.37 12.45
CA THR A 300 30.40 -13.96 13.30
C THR A 300 29.00 -13.88 12.70
N HIS A 301 28.86 -13.28 11.52
CA HIS A 301 27.59 -13.15 10.82
C HIS A 301 27.14 -14.50 10.27
N SER A 302 26.32 -15.22 11.04
CA SER A 302 25.98 -16.62 10.77
C SER A 302 24.84 -16.80 9.75
N ARG A 303 24.02 -15.77 9.56
CA ARG A 303 22.89 -15.83 8.61
C ARG A 303 22.77 -14.50 7.87
N PRO A 304 22.73 -14.51 6.53
CA PRO A 304 22.57 -13.29 5.76
C PRO A 304 21.16 -12.71 6.03
N ASP A 305 21.13 -11.45 6.44
CA ASP A 305 19.94 -10.60 6.47
C ASP A 305 19.92 -9.65 5.28
N ILE A 306 18.83 -8.90 5.09
CA ILE A 306 18.73 -7.96 3.96
C ILE A 306 19.85 -6.90 4.04
N CYS A 307 20.16 -6.41 5.24
CA CYS A 307 21.19 -5.39 5.47
C CYS A 307 22.58 -5.86 5.02
N SER A 308 22.99 -7.09 5.41
CA SER A 308 24.29 -7.66 5.04
C SER A 308 24.46 -7.82 3.54
N VAL A 309 23.44 -8.40 2.87
CA VAL A 309 23.45 -8.61 1.41
C VAL A 309 23.55 -7.29 0.64
N VAL A 310 22.85 -6.28 1.11
CA VAL A 310 22.85 -4.96 0.46
C VAL A 310 24.14 -4.20 0.75
N LEU A 311 24.75 -4.38 1.93
CA LEU A 311 26.08 -3.86 2.24
C LEU A 311 27.17 -4.48 1.36
N GLU A 312 27.12 -5.80 1.15
CA GLU A 312 28.04 -6.50 0.23
C GLU A 312 27.91 -5.99 -1.23
N ALA A 313 26.72 -5.56 -1.63
CA ALA A 313 26.49 -4.93 -2.93
C ALA A 313 27.03 -3.48 -3.04
N GLY A 314 27.62 -2.93 -1.98
CA GLY A 314 28.30 -1.63 -2.00
C GLY A 314 27.37 -0.41 -1.97
N ILE A 315 26.18 -0.53 -1.35
CA ILE A 315 25.28 0.61 -1.19
C ILE A 315 25.85 1.67 -0.24
N ASP A 316 25.51 2.93 -0.49
CA ASP A 316 25.77 4.02 0.44
C ASP A 316 24.98 3.83 1.76
N GLU A 317 25.60 4.18 2.89
CA GLU A 317 25.01 3.94 4.22
C GLU A 317 23.74 4.77 4.46
N GLU A 318 23.70 6.01 4.00
CA GLU A 318 22.51 6.86 4.11
C GLU A 318 21.36 6.29 3.27
N LEU A 319 21.64 5.83 2.05
CA LEU A 319 20.67 5.18 1.21
C LEU A 319 20.20 3.85 1.81
N LEU A 320 21.10 3.08 2.43
CA LEU A 320 20.73 1.85 3.14
C LEU A 320 19.79 2.15 4.32
N MET A 321 20.04 3.18 5.11
CA MET A 321 19.16 3.61 6.18
C MET A 321 17.76 3.93 5.65
N GLU A 322 17.66 4.65 4.54
CA GLU A 322 16.36 4.94 3.88
C GLU A 322 15.66 3.67 3.38
N GLN A 323 16.41 2.69 2.86
CA GLN A 323 15.85 1.39 2.46
C GLN A 323 15.33 0.62 3.66
N LEU A 324 16.10 0.52 4.75
CA LEU A 324 15.67 -0.19 5.96
C LEU A 324 14.44 0.46 6.59
N THR A 325 14.38 1.80 6.63
CA THR A 325 13.17 2.53 7.06
C THR A 325 11.97 2.15 6.20
N THR A 326 12.15 2.11 4.88
CA THR A 326 11.11 1.69 3.94
C THR A 326 10.68 0.24 4.18
N PHE A 327 11.62 -0.68 4.41
CA PHE A 327 11.32 -2.10 4.61
C PHE A 327 10.61 -2.36 5.93
N LEU A 328 11.05 -1.73 7.02
CA LEU A 328 10.36 -1.82 8.32
C LEU A 328 8.91 -1.36 8.19
N PHE A 329 8.69 -0.19 7.56
CA PHE A 329 7.35 0.35 7.36
C PHE A 329 6.49 -0.56 6.48
N ALA A 330 6.98 -0.88 5.27
CA ALA A 330 6.20 -1.62 4.28
C ALA A 330 5.96 -3.08 4.72
N GLY A 331 6.99 -3.72 5.30
CA GLY A 331 6.90 -5.12 5.74
C GLY A 331 5.96 -5.27 6.93
N GLN A 332 6.16 -4.48 8.00
CA GLN A 332 5.25 -4.50 9.15
C GLN A 332 3.80 -4.28 8.74
N HIS A 333 3.53 -3.27 7.93
CA HIS A 333 2.17 -2.93 7.50
C HIS A 333 1.54 -4.01 6.62
N ALA A 334 2.31 -4.60 5.70
CA ALA A 334 1.81 -5.68 4.85
C ALA A 334 1.51 -6.96 5.65
N ILE A 335 2.41 -7.33 6.57
CA ILE A 335 2.25 -8.52 7.43
C ILE A 335 1.02 -8.38 8.31
N SER A 336 0.91 -7.27 9.04
CA SER A 336 -0.19 -7.06 9.99
C SER A 336 -1.54 -7.06 9.29
N LYS A 337 -1.69 -6.36 8.18
CA LYS A 337 -2.94 -6.34 7.41
C LYS A 337 -3.30 -7.69 6.82
N SER A 338 -2.34 -8.39 6.22
CA SER A 338 -2.60 -9.70 5.62
C SER A 338 -3.01 -10.73 6.67
N LEU A 339 -2.31 -10.76 7.80
CA LEU A 339 -2.64 -11.68 8.90
C LEU A 339 -4.03 -11.37 9.48
N THR A 340 -4.31 -10.10 9.76
CA THR A 340 -5.63 -9.65 10.24
C THR A 340 -6.73 -10.04 9.25
N ALA A 341 -6.51 -9.83 7.95
CA ALA A 341 -7.48 -10.18 6.91
C ALA A 341 -7.76 -11.69 6.85
N VAL A 342 -6.72 -12.54 6.96
CA VAL A 342 -6.88 -14.00 6.96
C VAL A 342 -7.65 -14.46 8.19
N VAL A 343 -7.28 -13.97 9.38
CA VAL A 343 -7.95 -14.34 10.64
C VAL A 343 -9.41 -13.90 10.61
N TYR A 344 -9.68 -12.68 10.17
CA TYR A 344 -11.04 -12.16 10.01
C TYR A 344 -11.87 -13.00 9.03
N ALA A 345 -11.33 -13.29 7.85
CA ALA A 345 -12.04 -14.08 6.84
C ALA A 345 -12.39 -15.50 7.34
N LEU A 346 -11.46 -16.14 8.06
CA LEU A 346 -11.68 -17.45 8.67
C LEU A 346 -12.67 -17.39 9.84
N ALA A 347 -12.69 -16.31 10.61
CA ALA A 347 -13.67 -16.09 11.66
C ALA A 347 -15.10 -16.00 11.11
N CYS A 348 -15.24 -15.35 9.95
CA CYS A 348 -16.53 -15.23 9.26
C CYS A 348 -16.95 -16.51 8.50
N ALA A 349 -16.06 -17.50 8.35
CA ALA A 349 -16.28 -18.72 7.58
C ALA A 349 -15.82 -19.99 8.38
N PRO A 350 -16.61 -20.44 9.41
CA PRO A 350 -16.21 -21.54 10.29
C PRO A 350 -15.98 -22.87 9.56
N ASP A 351 -16.72 -23.16 8.50
CA ASP A 351 -16.56 -24.33 7.65
C ASP A 351 -15.19 -24.33 6.95
N LYS A 352 -14.76 -23.21 6.41
CA LYS A 352 -13.44 -23.03 5.79
C LYS A 352 -12.32 -23.11 6.81
N GLN A 353 -12.55 -22.54 8.01
CA GLN A 353 -11.61 -22.66 9.12
C GLN A 353 -11.43 -24.11 9.54
N GLN A 354 -12.52 -24.88 9.66
CA GLN A 354 -12.45 -26.29 10.03
C GLN A 354 -11.70 -27.10 8.97
N ARG A 355 -12.00 -26.90 7.71
CA ARG A 355 -11.30 -27.56 6.60
C ARG A 355 -9.79 -27.27 6.61
N LEU A 356 -9.41 -26.03 6.88
CA LEU A 356 -7.98 -25.67 7.05
C LEU A 356 -7.35 -26.41 8.23
N ARG A 357 -8.03 -26.46 9.39
CA ARG A 357 -7.54 -27.22 10.55
C ARG A 357 -7.34 -28.70 10.24
N ASP A 358 -8.22 -29.29 9.47
CA ASP A 358 -8.14 -30.72 9.09
C ASP A 358 -6.96 -30.97 8.12
N GLU A 359 -6.71 -30.09 7.17
CA GLU A 359 -5.50 -30.15 6.34
C GLU A 359 -4.24 -30.08 7.21
N LEU A 360 -4.16 -29.08 8.11
CA LEU A 360 -2.99 -28.87 8.97
C LEU A 360 -2.74 -30.09 9.88
N ARG A 361 -3.78 -30.61 10.52
CA ARG A 361 -3.70 -31.79 11.39
C ARG A 361 -3.25 -33.03 10.63
N THR A 362 -3.73 -33.22 9.41
CA THR A 362 -3.41 -34.39 8.60
C THR A 362 -2.00 -34.31 8.00
N ARG A 363 -1.67 -33.19 7.39
CA ARG A 363 -0.40 -33.01 6.66
C ARG A 363 0.79 -32.77 7.59
N LEU A 364 0.56 -32.12 8.73
CA LEU A 364 1.59 -31.78 9.70
C LEU A 364 1.54 -32.65 10.97
N ALA A 365 0.82 -33.80 10.95
CA ALA A 365 0.63 -34.68 12.08
C ALA A 365 1.95 -35.08 12.80
N ARG A 366 3.02 -35.38 12.02
CA ARG A 366 4.33 -35.73 12.56
C ARG A 366 4.95 -34.61 13.42
N PHE A 367 4.80 -33.37 13.02
CA PHE A 367 5.35 -32.23 13.74
C PHE A 367 4.51 -31.90 14.98
N LEU A 368 3.19 -32.12 14.93
CA LEU A 368 2.30 -31.97 16.09
C LEU A 368 2.59 -33.04 17.16
N ALA A 369 2.97 -34.25 16.74
CA ALA A 369 3.31 -35.35 17.63
C ALA A 369 4.72 -35.21 18.25
N SER A 370 5.60 -34.39 17.69
CA SER A 370 6.99 -34.22 18.16
C SER A 370 7.13 -33.28 19.36
N GLU A 371 6.03 -32.77 19.92
CA GLU A 371 6.00 -31.82 21.06
C GLU A 371 6.95 -30.62 20.90
N GLY A 372 7.15 -30.17 19.64
CA GLY A 372 8.01 -29.02 19.31
C GLY A 372 9.47 -29.35 19.05
N ASN A 373 9.89 -30.63 19.14
CA ASN A 373 11.27 -31.07 18.82
C ASN A 373 11.57 -30.99 17.32
N GLU A 374 10.56 -31.19 16.46
CA GLU A 374 10.69 -31.03 15.01
C GLU A 374 9.82 -29.88 14.52
N ARG A 375 10.34 -29.13 13.56
CA ARG A 375 9.63 -28.01 12.92
C ARG A 375 9.39 -28.34 11.45
N PRO A 376 8.22 -28.00 10.90
CA PRO A 376 7.98 -28.13 9.47
C PRO A 376 9.02 -27.32 8.70
N SER A 377 9.53 -27.92 7.63
CA SER A 377 10.38 -27.20 6.69
C SER A 377 9.55 -26.22 5.86
N TYR A 378 10.25 -25.34 5.17
CA TYR A 378 9.63 -24.48 4.17
C TYR A 378 8.77 -25.27 3.17
N ALA A 379 9.28 -26.41 2.67
CA ALA A 379 8.59 -27.25 1.70
C ALA A 379 7.33 -27.94 2.27
N ASP A 380 7.34 -28.30 3.56
CA ASP A 380 6.16 -28.89 4.21
C ASP A 380 4.99 -27.91 4.26
N ILE A 381 5.26 -26.65 4.58
CA ILE A 381 4.23 -25.60 4.61
C ILE A 381 3.79 -25.23 3.19
N ASP A 382 4.73 -25.16 2.28
CA ASP A 382 4.49 -24.90 0.87
C ASP A 382 3.54 -25.91 0.22
N GLY A 383 3.70 -27.16 0.57
CA GLY A 383 2.87 -28.26 0.11
C GLY A 383 1.45 -28.30 0.68
N LEU A 384 0.94 -27.24 1.34
CA LEU A 384 -0.41 -27.15 1.90
C LEU A 384 -1.35 -26.38 0.94
N PRO A 385 -2.06 -27.07 0.03
CA PRO A 385 -2.83 -26.41 -1.02
C PRO A 385 -3.98 -25.58 -0.46
N TYR A 386 -4.68 -26.06 0.57
CA TYR A 386 -5.82 -25.30 1.12
C TYR A 386 -5.39 -24.08 1.91
N LEU A 387 -4.30 -24.16 2.67
CA LEU A 387 -3.70 -23.00 3.33
C LEU A 387 -3.32 -21.91 2.31
N ASN A 388 -2.66 -22.29 1.22
CA ASN A 388 -2.32 -21.39 0.13
C ASN A 388 -3.57 -20.74 -0.51
N ALA A 389 -4.61 -21.54 -0.71
CA ALA A 389 -5.89 -21.09 -1.25
C ALA A 389 -6.59 -20.07 -0.33
N VAL A 390 -6.63 -20.34 0.97
CA VAL A 390 -7.19 -19.42 2.00
C VAL A 390 -6.51 -18.07 1.96
N ILE A 391 -5.17 -18.04 1.85
CA ILE A 391 -4.43 -16.79 1.86
C ILE A 391 -4.64 -16.00 0.57
N LYS A 392 -4.59 -16.66 -0.59
CA LYS A 392 -4.90 -16.01 -1.86
C LYS A 392 -6.29 -15.39 -1.83
N GLU A 393 -7.29 -16.11 -1.33
CA GLU A 393 -8.66 -15.62 -1.25
C GLU A 393 -8.82 -14.48 -0.26
N ALA A 394 -8.18 -14.54 0.91
CA ALA A 394 -8.18 -13.43 1.86
C ALA A 394 -7.56 -12.17 1.27
N LEU A 395 -6.43 -12.29 0.55
CA LEU A 395 -5.80 -11.17 -0.15
C LEU A 395 -6.65 -10.64 -1.30
N ARG A 396 -7.42 -11.49 -1.97
CA ARG A 396 -8.38 -11.04 -2.98
C ARG A 396 -9.48 -10.21 -2.33
N LYS A 397 -10.19 -10.78 -1.37
CA LYS A 397 -11.36 -10.15 -0.72
C LYS A 397 -10.99 -8.87 0.02
N HIS A 398 -9.87 -8.87 0.71
CA HIS A 398 -9.41 -7.78 1.57
C HIS A 398 -8.19 -7.04 0.99
N SER A 399 -8.13 -6.96 -0.36
CA SER A 399 -7.06 -6.22 -1.02
C SER A 399 -7.11 -4.73 -0.68
N THR A 400 -6.11 -4.24 0.05
CA THR A 400 -5.98 -2.83 0.43
C THR A 400 -5.09 -2.03 -0.51
N GLY A 401 -4.57 -2.68 -1.56
CA GLY A 401 -3.62 -2.07 -2.48
C GLY A 401 -4.27 -0.96 -3.32
N THR A 402 -3.88 0.27 -3.08
CA THR A 402 -4.14 1.38 -4.00
C THR A 402 -2.83 1.99 -4.44
N SER A 403 -2.69 2.24 -5.73
CA SER A 403 -1.53 2.95 -6.26
C SER A 403 -1.97 4.19 -7.00
N SER A 404 -1.41 5.33 -6.61
CA SER A 404 -1.66 6.60 -7.27
C SER A 404 -0.46 6.94 -8.16
N ARG A 405 -0.69 7.02 -9.45
CA ARG A 405 0.29 7.35 -10.48
C ARG A 405 -0.03 8.70 -11.10
N GLU A 406 0.96 9.31 -11.74
CA GLU A 406 0.79 10.58 -12.45
C GLU A 406 1.49 10.51 -13.79
N THR A 407 0.85 10.98 -14.86
CA THR A 407 1.45 11.00 -16.19
C THR A 407 2.61 12.00 -16.26
N LYS A 408 3.81 11.52 -16.62
CA LYS A 408 5.01 12.36 -16.80
C LYS A 408 4.92 13.26 -18.04
N SER A 409 4.31 12.76 -19.10
CA SER A 409 4.03 13.44 -20.36
C SER A 409 2.61 13.10 -20.82
N GLU A 410 2.10 13.80 -21.82
CA GLU A 410 0.90 13.38 -22.53
C GLU A 410 1.14 12.00 -23.15
N ILE A 411 0.16 11.11 -23.04
CA ILE A 411 0.23 9.73 -23.51
C ILE A 411 -1.14 9.25 -23.99
N VAL A 412 -1.14 8.30 -24.92
CA VAL A 412 -2.35 7.61 -25.37
C VAL A 412 -2.33 6.19 -24.83
N ILE A 413 -3.36 5.80 -24.09
CA ILE A 413 -3.56 4.44 -23.54
C ILE A 413 -4.92 3.94 -24.01
N GLN A 414 -4.96 2.80 -24.69
CA GLN A 414 -6.20 2.21 -25.22
C GLN A 414 -7.06 3.23 -26.00
N GLY A 415 -6.40 4.08 -26.82
CA GLY A 415 -7.07 5.13 -27.59
C GLY A 415 -7.47 6.39 -26.82
N VAL A 416 -7.33 6.42 -25.51
CA VAL A 416 -7.63 7.59 -24.68
C VAL A 416 -6.39 8.46 -24.52
N ARG A 417 -6.50 9.72 -24.95
CA ARG A 417 -5.44 10.74 -24.81
C ARG A 417 -5.46 11.33 -23.41
N ILE A 418 -4.44 11.02 -22.64
CA ILE A 418 -4.32 11.42 -21.24
C ILE A 418 -3.29 12.55 -21.12
N PRO A 419 -3.69 13.75 -20.67
CA PRO A 419 -2.80 14.88 -20.50
C PRO A 419 -1.71 14.63 -19.44
N ARG A 420 -0.58 15.36 -19.58
CA ARG A 420 0.47 15.39 -18.55
C ARG A 420 -0.08 15.84 -17.19
N GLY A 421 0.36 15.20 -16.10
CA GLY A 421 -0.02 15.54 -14.72
C GLY A 421 -1.39 15.01 -14.32
N THR A 422 -2.01 14.17 -15.17
CA THR A 422 -3.25 13.47 -14.80
C THR A 422 -2.94 12.40 -13.77
N THR A 423 -3.68 12.40 -12.66
CA THR A 423 -3.59 11.35 -11.65
C THR A 423 -4.38 10.14 -12.11
N ILE A 424 -3.76 8.96 -12.07
CA ILE A 424 -4.39 7.69 -12.38
C ILE A 424 -4.34 6.80 -11.12
N LYS A 425 -5.47 6.29 -10.70
CA LYS A 425 -5.61 5.36 -9.58
C LYS A 425 -5.73 3.94 -10.09
N LEU A 426 -4.95 3.06 -9.49
CA LEU A 426 -5.15 1.62 -9.54
C LEU A 426 -5.72 1.22 -8.18
N ALA A 427 -6.93 0.75 -8.14
CA ALA A 427 -7.59 0.26 -6.93
C ALA A 427 -7.69 -1.27 -7.05
N THR A 428 -6.74 -2.00 -6.47
CA THR A 428 -6.73 -3.47 -6.52
C THR A 428 -7.95 -4.07 -5.83
N TYR A 429 -8.51 -3.38 -4.84
CA TYR A 429 -9.76 -3.79 -4.22
C TYR A 429 -10.93 -3.82 -5.22
N ALA A 430 -11.02 -2.85 -6.13
CA ALA A 430 -12.06 -2.83 -7.15
C ALA A 430 -11.88 -3.99 -8.12
N THR A 431 -10.68 -4.18 -8.70
CA THR A 431 -10.44 -5.28 -9.65
C THR A 431 -10.55 -6.67 -9.03
N SER A 432 -10.20 -6.80 -7.75
CA SER A 432 -10.30 -8.06 -6.99
C SER A 432 -11.73 -8.41 -6.57
N ASN A 433 -12.65 -7.45 -6.63
CA ASN A 433 -14.07 -7.60 -6.30
C ASN A 433 -15.00 -7.20 -7.46
N ASP A 434 -14.53 -7.30 -8.70
CA ASP A 434 -15.28 -6.98 -9.90
C ASP A 434 -15.91 -8.26 -10.47
N PRO A 435 -17.26 -8.34 -10.57
CA PRO A 435 -17.96 -9.50 -11.13
C PRO A 435 -17.56 -9.80 -12.58
N GLU A 436 -17.15 -8.82 -13.37
CA GLU A 436 -16.68 -9.02 -14.74
C GLU A 436 -15.45 -9.93 -14.80
N PHE A 437 -14.59 -9.89 -13.78
CA PHE A 437 -13.39 -10.73 -13.71
C PHE A 437 -13.59 -12.04 -12.96
N TRP A 438 -14.43 -12.06 -11.93
CA TRP A 438 -14.51 -13.17 -10.98
C TRP A 438 -15.81 -13.98 -11.07
N GLY A 439 -16.86 -13.44 -11.71
CA GLY A 439 -18.19 -14.05 -11.77
C GLY A 439 -19.10 -13.63 -10.61
N ASP A 440 -20.26 -14.25 -10.54
CA ASP A 440 -21.34 -13.86 -9.62
C ASP A 440 -21.01 -14.17 -8.14
N ASP A 441 -20.09 -15.10 -7.89
CA ASP A 441 -19.60 -15.50 -6.56
C ASP A 441 -18.46 -14.61 -6.03
N VAL A 442 -18.22 -13.46 -6.65
CA VAL A 442 -17.14 -12.52 -6.30
C VAL A 442 -17.19 -12.05 -4.85
N ASP A 443 -18.39 -11.94 -4.28
CA ASP A 443 -18.57 -11.50 -2.89
C ASP A 443 -18.43 -12.63 -1.86
N GLU A 444 -18.32 -13.88 -2.29
CA GLU A 444 -18.08 -15.01 -1.41
C GLU A 444 -16.58 -15.16 -1.04
N PHE A 445 -16.32 -15.68 0.16
CA PHE A 445 -14.99 -16.13 0.54
C PHE A 445 -14.85 -17.60 0.16
N LEU A 446 -14.27 -17.87 -1.01
CA LEU A 446 -14.23 -19.19 -1.62
C LEU A 446 -12.77 -19.62 -1.93
N PRO A 447 -12.02 -20.14 -0.93
CA PRO A 447 -10.66 -20.63 -1.14
C PRO A 447 -10.57 -21.70 -2.24
N GLU A 448 -11.62 -22.47 -2.43
CA GLU A 448 -11.72 -23.56 -3.40
C GLU A 448 -11.43 -23.11 -4.84
N ARG A 449 -11.68 -21.85 -5.19
CA ARG A 449 -11.35 -21.31 -6.53
C ARG A 449 -9.87 -21.38 -6.92
N TRP A 450 -8.98 -21.55 -5.91
CA TRP A 450 -7.53 -21.59 -6.09
C TRP A 450 -6.96 -23.02 -6.10
N LEU A 451 -7.80 -24.06 -5.94
CA LEU A 451 -7.36 -25.43 -5.94
C LEU A 451 -7.32 -25.98 -7.38
N GLU A 452 -6.25 -26.71 -7.72
CA GLU A 452 -6.19 -27.43 -9.00
C GLU A 452 -7.27 -28.50 -9.05
N GLY A 453 -8.02 -28.56 -10.16
CA GLY A 453 -9.11 -29.51 -10.33
C GLY A 453 -10.42 -29.14 -9.63
N ALA A 454 -10.53 -27.93 -9.04
CA ALA A 454 -11.83 -27.39 -8.75
C ALA A 454 -12.54 -27.24 -10.10
N ASP A 455 -13.39 -28.24 -10.40
CA ASP A 455 -14.42 -28.11 -11.43
C ASP A 455 -15.31 -26.93 -11.02
N VAL A 456 -14.91 -25.74 -11.44
CA VAL A 456 -15.82 -24.60 -11.44
C VAL A 456 -16.88 -24.99 -12.47
N ASN A 457 -17.86 -25.73 -11.96
CA ASN A 457 -19.05 -26.19 -12.63
C ASN A 457 -18.87 -26.46 -14.13
N ASN A 458 -18.67 -27.75 -14.46
CA ASN A 458 -18.68 -28.29 -15.82
C ASN A 458 -19.99 -28.06 -16.59
N ASP A 459 -20.71 -26.97 -16.33
CA ASP A 459 -21.99 -26.70 -16.96
C ASP A 459 -21.98 -25.55 -17.99
N VAL A 460 -20.78 -25.05 -18.31
CA VAL A 460 -20.62 -24.10 -19.43
C VAL A 460 -19.60 -24.67 -20.41
N GLY A 461 -20.06 -25.55 -21.28
CA GLY A 461 -19.35 -25.96 -22.49
C GLY A 461 -19.17 -24.81 -23.49
N ASN A 462 -18.49 -23.75 -23.08
CA ASN A 462 -18.00 -22.69 -23.95
C ASN A 462 -16.64 -22.27 -23.43
N GLY A 463 -15.63 -22.42 -24.24
CA GLY A 463 -14.19 -22.19 -24.08
C GLY A 463 -13.70 -20.90 -23.43
N ASP A 464 -14.26 -20.52 -22.32
CA ASP A 464 -13.76 -19.45 -21.44
C ASP A 464 -12.71 -20.06 -20.53
N GLY A 465 -11.45 -19.99 -20.97
CA GLY A 465 -10.29 -20.55 -20.28
C GLY A 465 -10.02 -19.89 -18.92
N ARG A 466 -10.84 -20.17 -17.93
CA ARG A 466 -10.61 -19.76 -16.54
C ARG A 466 -9.47 -20.60 -15.97
N ASP A 467 -8.39 -19.94 -15.59
CA ASP A 467 -7.17 -20.57 -15.11
C ASP A 467 -7.19 -20.63 -13.56
N ALA A 468 -7.20 -21.82 -12.98
CA ALA A 468 -7.17 -22.03 -11.53
C ALA A 468 -5.94 -21.38 -10.86
N ARG A 469 -4.83 -21.21 -11.60
CA ARG A 469 -3.63 -20.52 -11.11
C ARG A 469 -3.90 -19.05 -10.74
N ILE A 470 -4.92 -18.45 -11.34
CA ILE A 470 -5.38 -17.08 -11.04
C ILE A 470 -6.78 -17.07 -10.39
N GLY A 471 -7.18 -18.17 -9.73
CA GLY A 471 -8.44 -18.28 -9.00
C GLY A 471 -9.67 -18.26 -9.89
N GLY A 472 -9.57 -18.72 -11.13
CA GLY A 472 -10.66 -18.68 -12.10
C GLY A 472 -11.00 -17.29 -12.65
N ALA A 473 -10.17 -16.27 -12.37
CA ALA A 473 -10.37 -14.95 -12.95
C ALA A 473 -10.13 -14.94 -14.46
N SER A 474 -10.84 -14.05 -15.17
CA SER A 474 -10.68 -13.88 -16.62
C SER A 474 -9.35 -13.21 -17.01
N SER A 475 -8.58 -12.67 -16.05
CA SER A 475 -7.31 -12.00 -16.29
C SER A 475 -6.40 -12.02 -15.07
N LYS A 476 -5.08 -12.21 -15.31
CA LYS A 476 -4.06 -12.06 -14.28
C LYS A 476 -3.99 -10.67 -13.64
N TYR A 477 -4.58 -9.65 -14.28
CA TYR A 477 -4.66 -8.29 -13.74
C TYR A 477 -5.88 -8.08 -12.83
N ALA A 478 -6.74 -9.08 -12.68
CA ALA A 478 -7.79 -9.09 -11.67
C ALA A 478 -7.21 -9.33 -10.26
N PHE A 479 -6.12 -10.09 -10.15
CA PHE A 479 -5.45 -10.40 -8.89
C PHE A 479 -4.05 -9.77 -8.84
N MET A 480 -3.93 -8.63 -8.18
CA MET A 480 -2.68 -7.86 -8.10
C MET A 480 -2.37 -7.37 -6.69
N PRO A 481 -2.38 -8.22 -5.66
CA PRO A 481 -2.14 -7.78 -4.28
C PRO A 481 -0.76 -7.13 -4.08
N PHE A 482 0.20 -7.43 -4.96
CA PHE A 482 1.56 -6.90 -4.96
C PHE A 482 1.87 -5.96 -6.13
N MET A 483 0.87 -5.57 -6.91
CA MET A 483 1.05 -4.88 -8.19
C MET A 483 1.83 -5.72 -9.21
N GLN A 484 2.03 -5.19 -10.41
CA GLN A 484 2.77 -5.85 -11.48
C GLN A 484 3.76 -4.89 -12.15
N GLY A 485 4.65 -5.45 -12.98
CA GLY A 485 5.64 -4.70 -13.74
C GLY A 485 6.87 -4.28 -12.93
N PRO A 486 7.78 -3.49 -13.53
CA PRO A 486 9.07 -3.14 -12.94
C PRO A 486 8.99 -2.43 -11.59
N GLN A 487 7.90 -1.71 -11.30
CA GLN A 487 7.65 -1.05 -10.01
C GLN A 487 6.70 -1.83 -9.09
N GLY A 488 6.47 -3.11 -9.36
CA GLY A 488 5.78 -4.01 -8.44
C GLY A 488 6.56 -4.22 -7.15
N CYS A 489 5.93 -4.79 -6.12
CA CYS A 489 6.57 -5.06 -4.83
C CYS A 489 7.86 -5.89 -5.00
N LEU A 490 8.92 -5.62 -4.24
CA LEU A 490 10.14 -6.42 -4.25
C LEU A 490 9.88 -7.88 -3.85
N ALA A 491 9.00 -8.08 -2.88
CA ALA A 491 8.62 -9.40 -2.41
C ALA A 491 7.87 -10.25 -3.48
N VAL A 492 7.36 -9.61 -4.54
CA VAL A 492 6.60 -10.28 -5.63
C VAL A 492 7.47 -11.07 -6.61
N ARG A 493 8.74 -10.75 -6.78
CA ARG A 493 9.61 -11.62 -7.59
C ARG A 493 9.65 -13.05 -7.07
N LEU A 494 9.41 -13.20 -5.79
CA LEU A 494 9.20 -14.48 -5.12
C LEU A 494 7.88 -15.14 -5.50
N TYR A 495 6.89 -14.35 -5.93
CA TYR A 495 5.54 -14.83 -6.19
C TYR A 495 5.31 -15.28 -7.64
N PHE A 496 5.87 -14.57 -8.62
CA PHE A 496 5.51 -14.77 -10.04
C PHE A 496 6.56 -15.49 -10.89
N GLU A 497 7.85 -15.46 -10.52
CA GLU A 497 8.89 -16.14 -11.30
C GLU A 497 8.92 -17.67 -11.09
N LEU A 498 8.23 -18.15 -10.06
CA LEU A 498 8.23 -19.57 -9.65
C LEU A 498 6.85 -20.24 -9.67
N GLY A 499 5.86 -19.58 -10.25
CA GLY A 499 4.59 -20.22 -10.60
C GLY A 499 3.55 -20.37 -9.50
N ASP A 500 3.85 -20.26 -8.20
CA ASP A 500 2.85 -20.38 -7.13
C ASP A 500 3.27 -19.75 -5.79
N SER A 501 2.35 -19.03 -5.20
CA SER A 501 2.16 -18.65 -3.77
C SER A 501 3.36 -18.37 -2.83
N GLU A 502 4.60 -18.32 -3.27
CA GLU A 502 5.81 -18.32 -2.42
C GLU A 502 6.08 -17.04 -1.59
N ALA A 503 5.59 -15.88 -1.96
CA ALA A 503 5.89 -14.65 -1.22
C ALA A 503 5.17 -14.51 0.12
N LEU A 504 4.06 -15.23 0.29
CA LEU A 504 3.28 -15.23 1.53
C LEU A 504 3.67 -16.36 2.49
N ARG A 505 4.40 -17.32 2.01
CA ARG A 505 4.79 -18.54 2.73
C ARG A 505 5.56 -18.31 4.02
N PRO A 506 6.45 -17.31 4.12
CA PRO A 506 7.11 -17.01 5.39
C PRO A 506 6.10 -16.63 6.50
N TYR A 507 4.97 -16.03 6.12
CA TYR A 507 3.91 -15.63 7.06
C TYR A 507 2.95 -16.77 7.41
N LEU A 508 2.96 -17.87 6.65
CA LEU A 508 2.08 -19.02 6.84
C LEU A 508 2.32 -19.74 8.15
N GLY A 509 3.57 -19.83 8.60
CA GLY A 509 3.89 -20.36 9.91
C GLY A 509 3.17 -19.61 11.03
N SER A 510 3.09 -18.30 10.90
CA SER A 510 2.37 -17.45 11.87
C SER A 510 0.85 -17.65 11.78
N VAL A 511 0.29 -17.71 10.56
CA VAL A 511 -1.14 -18.02 10.36
C VAL A 511 -1.49 -19.41 10.89
N TYR A 512 -0.65 -20.41 10.59
CA TYR A 512 -0.81 -21.77 11.10
C TYR A 512 -0.95 -21.80 12.62
N LYS A 513 -0.05 -21.14 13.34
CA LYS A 513 -0.05 -21.14 14.80
C LYS A 513 -1.24 -20.40 15.38
N VAL A 514 -1.60 -19.24 14.85
CA VAL A 514 -2.80 -18.49 15.29
C VAL A 514 -4.07 -19.29 15.06
N VAL A 515 -4.20 -19.96 13.91
CA VAL A 515 -5.38 -20.78 13.60
C VAL A 515 -5.38 -22.11 14.40
N SER A 516 -4.20 -22.72 14.64
CA SER A 516 -4.09 -24.00 15.36
C SER A 516 -4.17 -23.86 16.88
N ALA A 517 -3.83 -22.70 17.45
CA ALA A 517 -3.89 -22.45 18.88
C ALA A 517 -5.33 -22.43 19.45
N GLY A 518 -6.35 -22.65 18.61
CA GLY A 518 -7.73 -22.87 19.08
C GLY A 518 -8.42 -21.63 19.62
N GLY A 519 -7.90 -20.44 19.34
CA GLY A 519 -8.58 -19.20 19.65
C GLY A 519 -9.95 -19.21 18.97
N VAL A 520 -11.00 -19.46 19.71
CA VAL A 520 -12.37 -19.29 19.27
C VAL A 520 -12.54 -17.80 19.03
N VAL A 521 -12.61 -17.41 17.76
CA VAL A 521 -13.17 -16.11 17.42
C VAL A 521 -14.68 -16.29 17.59
N GLU A 522 -15.18 -16.17 18.83
CA GLU A 522 -16.60 -16.10 19.09
C GLU A 522 -17.13 -14.76 18.63
N GLU A 523 -18.12 -14.84 17.78
CA GLU A 523 -19.12 -13.84 17.42
C GLU A 523 -18.78 -12.36 17.62
N LEU A 524 -18.25 -11.75 16.60
CA LEU A 524 -18.56 -10.34 16.30
C LEU A 524 -20.07 -10.28 16.01
N GLY A 525 -20.83 -9.59 16.86
CA GLY A 525 -22.27 -9.54 16.81
C GLY A 525 -22.80 -9.06 15.45
N GLU A 526 -24.01 -9.47 15.08
CA GLU A 526 -24.68 -9.13 13.82
C GLU A 526 -24.66 -7.63 13.46
N ARG A 527 -24.58 -6.75 14.45
CA ARG A 527 -24.46 -5.29 14.26
C ARG A 527 -23.13 -4.80 13.68
N GLU A 528 -22.06 -5.60 13.75
CA GLU A 528 -20.75 -5.25 13.21
C GLU A 528 -20.51 -5.86 11.82
N ARG A 529 -21.29 -6.87 11.43
CA ARG A 529 -21.26 -7.45 10.07
C ARG A 529 -21.81 -6.50 9.02
N GLU A 530 -22.68 -5.57 9.39
CA GLU A 530 -23.25 -4.54 8.51
C GLU A 530 -22.37 -3.27 8.39
N ARG A 531 -21.39 -3.08 9.29
CA ARG A 531 -20.41 -2.00 9.16
C ARG A 531 -19.26 -2.47 8.29
N ASP A 532 -18.92 -1.64 7.32
CA ASP A 532 -17.87 -1.82 6.32
C ASP A 532 -16.65 -2.62 6.86
N PRO A 533 -16.39 -3.84 6.35
CA PRO A 533 -15.25 -4.67 6.78
C PRO A 533 -13.90 -3.96 6.62
N LEU A 534 -13.82 -2.90 5.81
CA LEU A 534 -12.62 -2.12 5.58
C LEU A 534 -12.32 -1.12 6.71
N ALA A 535 -13.28 -0.78 7.56
CA ALA A 535 -13.06 0.12 8.70
C ALA A 535 -12.13 -0.49 9.76
N PHE A 536 -12.01 -1.83 9.82
CA PHE A 536 -11.10 -2.55 10.73
C PHE A 536 -9.74 -2.89 10.11
N VAL A 537 -9.60 -2.75 8.79
CA VAL A 537 -8.37 -3.08 8.06
C VAL A 537 -7.63 -1.82 7.60
N THR A 538 -8.23 -0.64 7.78
CA THR A 538 -7.61 0.66 7.51
C THR A 538 -7.11 1.30 8.78
#